data_b065edc36586c720abdd0c6f799d6c07
#
_entry.id   b065edc36586c720abdd0c6f799d6c07
#
_cell.length_a   1.000
_cell.length_b   1.000
_cell.length_c   1.000
_cell.angle_alpha   90.00
_cell.angle_beta   90.00
_cell.angle_gamma   90.00
#
_symmetry.space_group_name_H-M   'P 1'
#
loop_
_entity.id
_entity.type
_entity.pdbx_description
1 polymer ?
#
loop_
_entity_poly.entity_id
_entity_poly.type
_entity_poly.pdbx_seq_one_letter_code
_entity_poly.pdbx_strand_id
1 'polypeptide(L)'
;MSQVLHAPLHDADPQAATQALATIRERVLAATASGTPLDIQGGNTKRWYGQTPDGDPLDMQTYRGIISYDPAELVITARAGTPLAEIEAALAERGQILPFEPPHFGSGATLGGCIASGLAGPRRPHVGAARDFVLGAVVMNGQGQELHFGGQVMKNVAGYDVSRVLAGSLGTLGVLLELSIKVLPCPVAETTLRFELPQAQAIDRLNRWGGQPLPLMGSVWHNGALSVRLGGAAAAIDAARTTMGGEHVDTIEAHTFWQTLREQTHPFFAPAPVTGNGEPLWRLSVPPTTPPLVHGDEHLIEWAGAQRWWITPRSAAEVRAIAAAMGGHATLFRHGDKSAGVFTPQPAALHAIGKRLQQAFDPSRIFNRHRLYR
;
A
#
# COMPACT_ATOMS: atom_id res chain seq x y z
N MET A 1 -16.44 32.65 -13.69
CA MET A 1 -15.03 32.72 -13.27
C MET A 1 -15.01 32.53 -11.76
N SER A 2 -14.82 31.29 -11.32
CA SER A 2 -14.74 30.93 -9.89
C SER A 2 -13.31 31.17 -9.45
N GLN A 3 -13.09 32.08 -8.49
CA GLN A 3 -11.80 32.28 -7.87
C GLN A 3 -11.47 31.01 -7.06
N VAL A 4 -10.44 30.29 -7.50
CA VAL A 4 -9.81 29.23 -6.71
C VAL A 4 -9.15 29.90 -5.51
N LEU A 5 -9.80 29.82 -4.35
CA LEU A 5 -9.20 30.22 -3.08
C LEU A 5 -8.12 29.18 -2.72
N HIS A 6 -6.88 29.49 -3.12
CA HIS A 6 -5.71 28.82 -2.53
C HIS A 6 -5.60 29.27 -1.06
N ALA A 7 -6.20 28.52 -0.14
CA ALA A 7 -5.81 28.61 1.24
C ALA A 7 -4.36 28.11 1.35
N PRO A 8 -3.45 28.84 2.02
CA PRO A 8 -2.09 28.37 2.26
C PRO A 8 -2.18 27.14 3.19
N LEU A 9 -2.09 25.96 2.61
CA LEU A 9 -1.88 24.71 3.33
C LEU A 9 -0.43 24.72 3.81
N HIS A 10 -0.21 24.49 5.08
CA HIS A 10 1.05 24.51 5.85
C HIS A 10 2.32 24.52 4.99
N ASP A 11 2.90 25.73 4.86
CA ASP A 11 4.12 25.98 4.10
C ASP A 11 5.31 25.21 4.69
N ALA A 12 5.69 24.15 4.02
CA ALA A 12 7.09 23.78 4.06
C ALA A 12 7.84 24.90 3.34
N ASP A 13 8.77 25.55 4.04
CA ASP A 13 9.60 26.62 3.51
C ASP A 13 10.09 26.29 2.09
N PRO A 14 9.71 27.04 1.03
CA PRO A 14 10.12 26.75 -0.35
C PRO A 14 11.64 26.73 -0.53
N GLN A 15 12.38 27.51 0.27
CA GLN A 15 13.83 27.55 0.25
C GLN A 15 14.42 26.26 0.83
N ALA A 16 13.86 25.76 1.94
CA ALA A 16 14.27 24.48 2.54
C ALA A 16 14.00 23.31 1.58
N ALA A 17 12.87 23.30 0.87
CA ALA A 17 12.58 22.26 -0.12
C ALA A 17 13.54 22.33 -1.32
N THR A 18 13.87 23.50 -1.83
CA THR A 18 14.83 23.68 -2.91
C THR A 18 16.22 23.19 -2.50
N GLN A 19 16.67 23.53 -1.29
CA GLN A 19 17.94 23.07 -0.75
C GLN A 19 17.95 21.54 -0.55
N ALA A 20 16.87 20.96 -0.02
CA ALA A 20 16.75 19.51 0.14
C ALA A 20 16.85 18.79 -1.20
N LEU A 21 16.15 19.28 -2.25
CA LEU A 21 16.21 18.72 -3.60
C LEU A 21 17.61 18.79 -4.20
N ALA A 22 18.31 19.91 -4.02
CA ALA A 22 19.70 20.07 -4.46
C ALA A 22 20.62 19.04 -3.77
N THR A 23 20.51 18.88 -2.46
CA THR A 23 21.27 17.89 -1.69
C THR A 23 20.97 16.46 -2.13
N ILE A 24 19.70 16.10 -2.38
CA ILE A 24 19.32 14.78 -2.90
C ILE A 24 20.00 14.55 -4.25
N ARG A 25 19.95 15.52 -5.17
CA ARG A 25 20.57 15.42 -6.50
C ARG A 25 22.08 15.24 -6.41
N GLU A 26 22.77 16.03 -5.58
CA GLU A 26 24.20 15.89 -5.36
C GLU A 26 24.56 14.48 -4.87
N ARG A 27 23.80 13.95 -3.91
CA ARG A 27 23.98 12.58 -3.40
C ARG A 27 23.81 11.52 -4.48
N VAL A 28 22.77 11.66 -5.32
CA VAL A 28 22.51 10.74 -6.46
C VAL A 28 23.67 10.78 -7.46
N LEU A 29 24.13 11.97 -7.85
CA LEU A 29 25.24 12.13 -8.80
C LEU A 29 26.55 11.58 -8.25
N ALA A 30 26.87 11.83 -6.98
CA ALA A 30 28.05 11.29 -6.32
C ALA A 30 28.00 9.75 -6.25
N ALA A 31 26.84 9.18 -5.88
CA ALA A 31 26.62 7.74 -5.84
C ALA A 31 26.78 7.10 -7.23
N THR A 32 26.25 7.74 -8.27
CA THR A 32 26.41 7.27 -9.65
C THR A 32 27.87 7.29 -10.09
N ALA A 33 28.61 8.34 -9.76
CA ALA A 33 30.03 8.48 -10.12
C ALA A 33 30.92 7.44 -9.39
N SER A 34 30.61 7.13 -8.14
CA SER A 34 31.36 6.15 -7.33
C SER A 34 30.87 4.71 -7.46
N GLY A 35 29.67 4.48 -8.00
CA GLY A 35 29.01 3.18 -8.00
C GLY A 35 28.48 2.75 -6.62
N THR A 36 28.40 3.67 -5.64
CA THR A 36 27.94 3.39 -4.27
C THR A 36 26.42 3.25 -4.25
N PRO A 37 25.86 2.16 -3.70
CA PRO A 37 24.42 2.03 -3.56
C PRO A 37 23.84 3.07 -2.60
N LEU A 38 22.60 3.48 -2.86
CA LEU A 38 21.80 4.32 -1.96
C LEU A 38 20.61 3.52 -1.41
N ASP A 39 20.40 3.61 -0.10
CA ASP A 39 19.20 3.14 0.59
C ASP A 39 18.24 4.33 0.77
N ILE A 40 17.25 4.45 -0.12
CA ILE A 40 16.27 5.54 -0.10
C ILE A 40 15.33 5.33 1.10
N GLN A 41 15.30 6.29 2.01
CA GLN A 41 14.58 6.22 3.27
C GLN A 41 13.56 7.35 3.41
N GLY A 42 12.30 7.00 3.72
CA GLY A 42 11.35 7.90 4.36
C GLY A 42 11.40 7.70 5.87
N GLY A 43 10.25 7.58 6.53
CA GLY A 43 10.19 7.34 7.97
C GLY A 43 10.54 5.92 8.45
N ASN A 44 11.07 5.07 7.60
CA ASN A 44 11.55 3.70 7.89
C ASN A 44 10.52 2.71 8.49
N THR A 45 9.24 3.06 8.54
CA THR A 45 8.18 2.23 9.13
C THR A 45 7.94 0.91 8.38
N LYS A 46 8.45 0.81 7.15
CA LYS A 46 8.34 -0.37 6.26
C LYS A 46 9.71 -0.92 5.83
N ARG A 47 10.77 -0.59 6.59
CA ARG A 47 12.14 -1.01 6.24
C ARG A 47 12.30 -2.54 6.20
N TRP A 48 11.53 -3.24 6.99
CA TRP A 48 11.47 -4.70 7.02
C TRP A 48 10.82 -5.33 5.77
N TYR A 49 10.00 -4.60 5.01
CA TYR A 49 9.31 -5.11 3.82
C TYR A 49 10.24 -5.14 2.61
N GLY A 50 10.29 -6.26 1.91
CA GLY A 50 11.26 -6.53 0.84
C GLY A 50 12.58 -7.08 1.38
N GLN A 51 13.58 -7.21 0.51
CA GLN A 51 14.93 -7.62 0.90
C GLN A 51 15.59 -6.57 1.81
N THR A 52 16.61 -7.00 2.54
CA THR A 52 17.39 -6.08 3.39
C THR A 52 18.01 -4.98 2.52
N PRO A 53 17.83 -3.71 2.90
CA PRO A 53 18.47 -2.61 2.18
C PRO A 53 19.99 -2.71 2.20
N ASP A 54 20.62 -2.30 1.12
CA ASP A 54 22.06 -2.18 0.95
C ASP A 54 22.38 -0.79 0.41
N GLY A 55 23.39 -0.11 0.99
CA GLY A 55 23.82 1.21 0.55
C GLY A 55 23.77 2.31 1.61
N ASP A 56 24.25 3.48 1.23
CA ASP A 56 24.26 4.67 2.07
C ASP A 56 22.86 5.26 2.20
N PRO A 57 22.41 5.67 3.39
CA PRO A 57 21.06 6.21 3.59
C PRO A 57 20.87 7.52 2.82
N LEU A 58 19.80 7.59 2.02
CA LEU A 58 19.30 8.82 1.40
C LEU A 58 17.97 9.21 2.07
N ASP A 59 18.03 10.15 3.01
CA ASP A 59 16.85 10.58 3.76
C ASP A 59 15.98 11.53 2.96
N MET A 60 14.73 11.14 2.74
CA MET A 60 13.71 11.91 2.02
C MET A 60 12.82 12.77 2.93
N GLN A 61 12.90 12.65 4.25
CA GLN A 61 12.02 13.37 5.18
C GLN A 61 12.23 14.89 5.15
N THR A 62 13.40 15.34 4.70
CA THR A 62 13.71 16.76 4.53
C THR A 62 13.00 17.37 3.31
N TYR A 63 12.59 16.55 2.31
CA TYR A 63 11.88 16.99 1.12
C TYR A 63 10.38 16.71 1.28
N ARG A 64 9.68 17.57 2.03
CA ARG A 64 8.30 17.39 2.47
C ARG A 64 7.43 18.63 2.25
N GLY A 65 6.14 18.47 2.39
CA GLY A 65 5.08 19.48 2.34
C GLY A 65 4.06 19.20 1.25
N ILE A 66 2.82 19.63 1.48
CA ILE A 66 1.73 19.59 0.52
C ILE A 66 1.96 20.73 -0.48
N ILE A 67 2.00 20.40 -1.77
CA ILE A 67 2.23 21.35 -2.86
C ILE A 67 0.92 21.99 -3.31
N SER A 68 -0.12 21.15 -3.50
CA SER A 68 -1.45 21.61 -3.86
C SER A 68 -2.51 20.61 -3.39
N TYR A 69 -3.69 21.12 -3.08
CA TYR A 69 -4.85 20.29 -2.80
C TYR A 69 -6.09 20.95 -3.38
N ASP A 70 -6.75 20.23 -4.29
CA ASP A 70 -8.02 20.63 -4.87
C ASP A 70 -9.11 19.64 -4.43
N PRO A 71 -9.90 19.97 -3.40
CA PRO A 71 -10.98 19.11 -2.93
C PRO A 71 -12.10 18.91 -3.95
N ALA A 72 -12.31 19.84 -4.88
CA ALA A 72 -13.36 19.72 -5.91
C ALA A 72 -12.94 18.72 -7.01
N GLU A 73 -11.66 18.75 -7.37
CA GLU A 73 -11.08 17.82 -8.34
C GLU A 73 -10.61 16.50 -7.70
N LEU A 74 -10.76 16.36 -6.39
CA LEU A 74 -10.37 15.17 -5.63
C LEU A 74 -8.89 14.79 -5.82
N VAL A 75 -7.99 15.76 -5.82
CA VAL A 75 -6.56 15.53 -6.00
C VAL A 75 -5.72 16.30 -4.99
N ILE A 76 -4.76 15.61 -4.40
CA ILE A 76 -3.72 16.18 -3.56
C ILE A 76 -2.35 15.88 -4.15
N THR A 77 -1.48 16.89 -4.22
CA THR A 77 -0.08 16.74 -4.64
C THR A 77 0.83 17.11 -3.48
N ALA A 78 1.74 16.22 -3.15
CA ALA A 78 2.69 16.45 -2.05
C ALA A 78 4.06 15.85 -2.36
N ARG A 79 5.09 16.38 -1.69
CA ARG A 79 6.45 15.87 -1.74
C ARG A 79 6.52 14.52 -1.04
N ALA A 80 7.39 13.64 -1.52
CA ALA A 80 7.47 12.24 -1.08
C ALA A 80 7.83 12.07 0.41
N GLY A 81 8.56 13.00 1.00
CA GLY A 81 8.90 13.01 2.42
C GLY A 81 7.78 13.47 3.36
N THR A 82 6.64 13.93 2.82
CA THR A 82 5.51 14.40 3.63
C THR A 82 4.94 13.26 4.49
N PRO A 83 4.76 13.46 5.81
CA PRO A 83 4.12 12.48 6.66
C PRO A 83 2.70 12.14 6.19
N LEU A 84 2.34 10.84 6.18
CA LEU A 84 0.98 10.42 5.84
C LEU A 84 -0.07 11.03 6.77
N ALA A 85 0.24 11.17 8.04
CA ALA A 85 -0.66 11.79 9.02
C ALA A 85 -0.98 13.25 8.68
N GLU A 86 -0.03 14.01 8.13
CA GLU A 86 -0.24 15.38 7.67
C GLU A 86 -1.20 15.44 6.47
N ILE A 87 -1.02 14.51 5.53
CA ILE A 87 -1.91 14.39 4.36
C ILE A 87 -3.32 13.98 4.80
N GLU A 88 -3.45 12.95 5.64
CA GLU A 88 -4.75 12.48 6.15
C GLU A 88 -5.47 13.56 6.96
N ALA A 89 -4.75 14.38 7.74
CA ALA A 89 -5.33 15.51 8.47
C ALA A 89 -5.89 16.56 7.51
N ALA A 90 -5.12 16.96 6.49
CA ALA A 90 -5.58 17.92 5.48
C ALA A 90 -6.81 17.41 4.70
N LEU A 91 -6.86 16.12 4.39
CA LEU A 91 -8.01 15.48 3.75
C LEU A 91 -9.24 15.45 4.65
N ALA A 92 -9.05 15.11 5.93
CA ALA A 92 -10.13 15.03 6.93
C ALA A 92 -10.85 16.37 7.12
N GLU A 93 -10.13 17.51 7.06
CA GLU A 93 -10.73 18.86 7.11
C GLU A 93 -11.76 19.10 5.99
N ARG A 94 -11.66 18.35 4.89
CA ARG A 94 -12.57 18.42 3.73
C ARG A 94 -13.46 17.20 3.60
N GLY A 95 -13.52 16.33 4.64
CA GLY A 95 -14.31 15.10 4.61
C GLY A 95 -13.84 14.11 3.53
N GLN A 96 -12.55 14.08 3.25
CA GLN A 96 -11.94 13.20 2.24
C GLN A 96 -10.91 12.26 2.86
N ILE A 97 -10.57 11.20 2.13
CA ILE A 97 -9.68 10.13 2.61
C ILE A 97 -8.75 9.64 1.49
N LEU A 98 -7.66 8.98 1.89
CA LEU A 98 -6.89 8.06 1.03
C LEU A 98 -7.67 6.73 0.94
N PRO A 99 -8.32 6.43 -0.19
CA PRO A 99 -9.33 5.36 -0.22
C PRO A 99 -8.74 3.95 -0.08
N PHE A 100 -7.49 3.74 -0.45
CA PHE A 100 -6.81 2.46 -0.35
C PHE A 100 -6.30 2.13 1.05
N GLU A 101 -6.59 2.97 2.06
CA GLU A 101 -6.26 2.77 3.48
C GLU A 101 -4.81 2.34 3.70
N PRO A 102 -3.82 3.18 3.38
CA PRO A 102 -2.42 2.79 3.52
C PRO A 102 -2.06 2.48 4.97
N PRO A 103 -1.42 1.34 5.26
CA PRO A 103 -0.89 1.10 6.60
C PRO A 103 0.29 2.03 6.89
N HIS A 104 0.31 2.60 8.09
CA HIS A 104 1.41 3.44 8.55
C HIS A 104 2.56 2.61 9.11
N PHE A 105 2.23 1.63 9.95
CA PHE A 105 3.19 0.83 10.74
C PHE A 105 4.14 1.69 11.60
N GLY A 106 3.67 2.87 11.99
CA GLY A 106 4.39 3.83 12.82
C GLY A 106 4.17 5.27 12.41
N SER A 107 4.43 6.20 13.33
CA SER A 107 4.14 7.64 13.16
C SER A 107 4.99 8.35 12.09
N GLY A 108 6.14 7.76 11.72
CA GLY A 108 7.03 8.32 10.71
C GLY A 108 6.68 7.97 9.26
N ALA A 109 5.54 7.32 8.99
CA ALA A 109 5.15 6.94 7.63
C ALA A 109 5.06 8.16 6.70
N THR A 110 5.66 8.07 5.50
CA THR A 110 5.67 9.13 4.49
C THR A 110 4.91 8.73 3.24
N LEU A 111 4.46 9.71 2.45
CA LEU A 111 3.78 9.48 1.18
C LEU A 111 4.63 8.66 0.21
N GLY A 112 5.91 9.01 0.04
CA GLY A 112 6.82 8.28 -0.84
C GLY A 112 7.01 6.84 -0.40
N GLY A 113 7.19 6.59 0.91
CA GLY A 113 7.28 5.24 1.47
C GLY A 113 5.99 4.43 1.32
N CYS A 114 4.83 5.09 1.40
CA CYS A 114 3.52 4.50 1.15
C CYS A 114 3.40 4.01 -0.30
N ILE A 115 3.63 4.88 -1.27
CA ILE A 115 3.52 4.54 -2.70
C ILE A 115 4.63 3.58 -3.12
N ALA A 116 5.88 3.78 -2.68
CA ALA A 116 6.98 2.88 -2.99
C ALA A 116 6.71 1.44 -2.51
N SER A 117 6.06 1.25 -1.34
CA SER A 117 5.68 -0.07 -0.85
C SER A 117 4.45 -0.65 -1.55
N GLY A 118 3.55 0.20 -2.06
CA GLY A 118 2.31 -0.20 -2.74
C GLY A 118 1.33 -0.97 -1.85
N LEU A 119 1.48 -0.88 -0.52
CA LEU A 119 0.61 -1.56 0.43
C LEU A 119 -0.73 -0.83 0.55
N ALA A 120 -1.78 -1.61 0.78
CA ALA A 120 -3.15 -1.12 0.95
C ALA A 120 -3.86 -1.94 2.03
N GLY A 121 -4.82 -1.32 2.68
CA GLY A 121 -5.60 -1.90 3.76
C GLY A 121 -6.86 -2.67 3.29
N PRO A 122 -7.81 -2.90 4.21
CA PRO A 122 -8.98 -3.75 3.98
C PRO A 122 -9.91 -3.31 2.84
N ARG A 123 -9.94 -2.02 2.49
CA ARG A 123 -10.82 -1.47 1.42
C ARG A 123 -10.36 -1.83 -0.01
N ARG A 124 -9.12 -2.26 -0.19
CA ARG A 124 -8.51 -2.44 -1.52
C ARG A 124 -9.38 -3.22 -2.53
N PRO A 125 -10.09 -4.31 -2.19
CA PRO A 125 -10.91 -5.05 -3.17
C PRO A 125 -12.04 -4.24 -3.78
N HIS A 126 -12.53 -3.23 -3.07
CA HIS A 126 -13.72 -2.46 -3.43
C HIS A 126 -13.39 -1.09 -4.03
N VAL A 127 -12.19 -0.55 -3.75
CA VAL A 127 -11.79 0.78 -4.20
C VAL A 127 -10.62 0.77 -5.17
N GLY A 128 -9.76 -0.23 -5.11
CA GLY A 128 -8.51 -0.32 -5.88
C GLY A 128 -7.26 -0.29 -5.01
N ALA A 129 -6.11 -0.57 -5.61
CA ALA A 129 -4.80 -0.56 -4.96
C ALA A 129 -4.20 0.86 -4.94
N ALA A 130 -3.16 1.08 -4.15
CA ALA A 130 -2.43 2.35 -4.10
C ALA A 130 -2.08 2.91 -5.50
N ARG A 131 -1.62 2.04 -6.42
CA ARG A 131 -1.29 2.42 -7.80
C ARG A 131 -2.46 3.00 -8.61
N ASP A 132 -3.69 2.62 -8.26
CA ASP A 132 -4.89 3.05 -9.01
C ASP A 132 -5.28 4.49 -8.64
N PHE A 133 -4.67 5.02 -7.58
CA PHE A 133 -4.87 6.40 -7.10
C PHE A 133 -3.69 7.33 -7.43
N VAL A 134 -2.58 6.82 -7.99
CA VAL A 134 -1.47 7.67 -8.45
C VAL A 134 -1.83 8.24 -9.81
N LEU A 135 -2.07 9.55 -9.87
CA LEU A 135 -2.35 10.30 -11.09
C LEU A 135 -1.09 10.81 -11.77
N GLY A 136 -0.09 11.20 -10.97
CA GLY A 136 1.18 11.71 -11.46
C GLY A 136 2.30 11.50 -10.45
N ALA A 137 3.51 11.50 -10.96
CA ALA A 137 4.73 11.40 -10.16
C ALA A 137 5.88 12.17 -10.80
N VAL A 138 6.68 12.81 -9.95
CA VAL A 138 8.02 13.29 -10.29
C VAL A 138 9.02 12.35 -9.66
N VAL A 139 9.95 11.81 -10.46
CA VAL A 139 10.97 10.88 -10.01
C VAL A 139 12.34 11.34 -10.46
N MET A 140 13.33 11.26 -9.60
CA MET A 140 14.74 11.48 -9.96
C MET A 140 15.35 10.14 -10.35
N ASN A 141 15.89 10.08 -11.57
CA ASN A 141 16.60 8.91 -12.10
C ASN A 141 18.05 8.84 -11.62
N GLY A 142 18.76 7.75 -11.95
CA GLY A 142 20.17 7.57 -11.59
C GLY A 142 21.14 8.57 -12.23
N GLN A 143 20.67 9.42 -13.14
CA GLN A 143 21.45 10.50 -13.76
C GLN A 143 21.16 11.87 -13.12
N GLY A 144 20.39 11.93 -12.02
CA GLY A 144 20.01 13.17 -11.34
C GLY A 144 18.98 14.00 -12.10
N GLN A 145 18.32 13.43 -13.11
CA GLN A 145 17.29 14.11 -13.90
C GLN A 145 15.93 13.92 -13.27
N GLU A 146 15.14 14.97 -13.22
CA GLU A 146 13.72 14.92 -12.82
C GLU A 146 12.87 14.53 -14.01
N LEU A 147 12.16 13.41 -13.87
CA LEU A 147 11.25 12.89 -14.87
C LEU A 147 9.81 13.04 -14.38
N HIS A 148 8.96 13.63 -15.19
CA HIS A 148 7.57 13.90 -14.88
C HIS A 148 6.67 12.92 -15.63
N PHE A 149 5.82 12.20 -14.90
CA PHE A 149 4.89 11.22 -15.46
C PHE A 149 3.47 11.50 -14.98
N GLY A 150 2.50 11.44 -15.89
CA GLY A 150 1.11 11.75 -15.59
C GLY A 150 0.90 13.24 -15.29
N GLY A 151 -0.06 13.55 -14.43
CA GLY A 151 -0.43 14.92 -14.07
C GLY A 151 -1.42 14.95 -12.92
N GLN A 152 -2.18 16.03 -12.81
CA GLN A 152 -3.25 16.21 -11.82
C GLN A 152 -4.63 15.87 -12.38
N VAL A 153 -4.73 15.42 -13.63
CA VAL A 153 -6.00 15.14 -14.30
C VAL A 153 -6.36 13.66 -14.24
N MET A 154 -7.64 13.38 -14.07
CA MET A 154 -8.14 12.00 -13.93
C MET A 154 -8.00 11.13 -15.19
N LYS A 155 -7.80 11.74 -16.36
CA LYS A 155 -7.64 11.04 -17.64
C LYS A 155 -6.32 11.41 -18.29
N ASN A 156 -5.34 10.52 -18.20
CA ASN A 156 -4.14 10.61 -19.03
C ASN A 156 -4.53 10.20 -20.47
N VAL A 157 -4.43 11.13 -21.42
CA VAL A 157 -4.81 10.90 -22.82
C VAL A 157 -3.62 10.68 -23.75
N ALA A 158 -2.40 10.84 -23.26
CA ALA A 158 -1.18 10.69 -24.05
C ALA A 158 -0.05 10.06 -23.23
N GLY A 159 0.66 9.10 -23.81
CA GLY A 159 1.82 8.45 -23.22
C GLY A 159 1.53 7.20 -22.37
N TYR A 160 2.59 6.53 -21.96
CA TYR A 160 2.51 5.37 -21.08
C TYR A 160 2.23 5.80 -19.63
N ASP A 161 1.45 5.00 -18.91
CA ASP A 161 1.14 5.21 -17.50
C ASP A 161 2.30 4.74 -16.61
N VAL A 162 3.39 5.49 -16.63
CA VAL A 162 4.60 5.18 -15.87
C VAL A 162 4.42 5.48 -14.38
N SER A 163 3.59 6.48 -14.03
CA SER A 163 3.36 6.86 -12.63
C SER A 163 2.88 5.68 -11.78
N ARG A 164 2.03 4.81 -12.32
CA ARG A 164 1.54 3.62 -11.62
C ARG A 164 2.58 2.53 -11.45
N VAL A 165 3.60 2.46 -12.31
CA VAL A 165 4.69 1.47 -12.21
C VAL A 165 5.58 1.76 -11.00
N LEU A 166 5.64 3.00 -10.56
CA LEU A 166 6.42 3.41 -9.38
C LEU A 166 5.81 2.90 -8.07
N ALA A 167 4.49 2.64 -8.05
CA ALA A 167 3.82 2.07 -6.89
C ALA A 167 4.21 0.60 -6.71
N GLY A 168 4.80 0.28 -5.55
CA GLY A 168 5.33 -1.06 -5.24
C GLY A 168 6.74 -1.32 -5.76
N SER A 169 7.41 -0.31 -6.33
CA SER A 169 8.79 -0.42 -6.81
C SER A 169 9.85 -0.53 -5.70
N LEU A 170 9.49 -0.26 -4.45
CA LEU A 170 10.39 -0.18 -3.30
C LEU A 170 11.60 0.75 -3.55
N GLY A 171 11.43 1.79 -4.39
CA GLY A 171 12.48 2.73 -4.72
C GLY A 171 13.57 2.21 -5.66
N THR A 172 13.40 1.05 -6.29
CA THR A 172 14.40 0.45 -7.20
C THR A 172 14.43 1.10 -8.59
N LEU A 173 13.45 1.97 -8.90
CA LEU A 173 13.36 2.68 -10.17
C LEU A 173 13.78 4.16 -10.07
N GLY A 174 14.05 4.67 -8.88
CA GLY A 174 14.41 6.07 -8.68
C GLY A 174 13.89 6.64 -7.38
N VAL A 175 14.27 7.87 -7.12
CA VAL A 175 13.85 8.64 -5.96
C VAL A 175 12.52 9.31 -6.26
N LEU A 176 11.44 8.90 -5.61
CA LEU A 176 10.16 9.61 -5.68
C LEU A 176 10.33 11.01 -5.08
N LEU A 177 10.02 12.05 -5.84
CA LEU A 177 10.08 13.43 -5.40
C LEU A 177 8.68 13.95 -5.06
N GLU A 178 7.75 13.90 -6.00
CA GLU A 178 6.40 14.41 -5.84
C GLU A 178 5.38 13.40 -6.34
N LEU A 179 4.21 13.40 -5.72
CA LEU A 179 3.13 12.48 -6.04
C LEU A 179 1.80 13.23 -6.05
N SER A 180 1.05 13.07 -7.15
CA SER A 180 -0.34 13.52 -7.25
C SER A 180 -1.25 12.32 -7.04
N ILE A 181 -2.06 12.37 -5.97
CA ILE A 181 -2.88 11.26 -5.50
C ILE A 181 -4.36 11.64 -5.62
N LYS A 182 -5.13 10.76 -6.28
CA LYS A 182 -6.59 10.83 -6.25
C LYS A 182 -7.10 10.47 -4.86
N VAL A 183 -8.01 11.28 -4.35
CA VAL A 183 -8.69 11.05 -3.06
C VAL A 183 -10.18 10.80 -3.29
N LEU A 184 -10.89 10.35 -2.26
CA LEU A 184 -12.34 10.18 -2.32
C LEU A 184 -13.00 10.83 -1.10
N PRO A 185 -14.28 11.23 -1.22
CA PRO A 185 -15.07 11.63 -0.06
C PRO A 185 -15.17 10.49 0.96
N CYS A 186 -15.24 10.85 2.24
CA CYS A 186 -15.63 9.89 3.28
C CYS A 186 -17.03 9.33 2.98
N PRO A 187 -17.31 8.06 3.22
CA PRO A 187 -18.65 7.52 3.15
C PRO A 187 -19.57 8.28 4.10
N VAL A 188 -20.82 8.52 3.66
CA VAL A 188 -21.84 9.23 4.48
C VAL A 188 -22.17 8.43 5.74
N ALA A 189 -22.22 7.12 5.62
CA ALA A 189 -22.42 6.20 6.74
C ALA A 189 -21.58 4.93 6.55
N GLU A 190 -21.18 4.34 7.67
CA GLU A 190 -20.49 3.04 7.71
C GLU A 190 -21.12 2.15 8.78
N THR A 191 -21.10 0.85 8.57
CA THR A 191 -21.48 -0.15 9.57
C THR A 191 -20.66 -1.41 9.40
N THR A 192 -20.49 -2.17 10.47
CA THR A 192 -19.86 -3.49 10.45
C THR A 192 -20.86 -4.54 10.91
N LEU A 193 -20.94 -5.63 10.14
CA LEU A 193 -21.73 -6.80 10.45
C LEU A 193 -20.80 -7.97 10.78
N ARG A 194 -21.12 -8.71 11.84
CA ARG A 194 -20.40 -9.90 12.28
C ARG A 194 -21.25 -11.15 12.09
N PHE A 195 -20.61 -12.23 11.67
CA PHE A 195 -21.24 -13.53 11.45
C PHE A 195 -20.35 -14.62 12.03
N GLU A 196 -20.91 -15.56 12.75
CA GLU A 196 -20.22 -16.77 13.16
C GLU A 196 -20.34 -17.83 12.06
N LEU A 197 -19.23 -18.10 11.37
CA LEU A 197 -19.20 -18.96 10.20
C LEU A 197 -17.88 -19.73 10.10
N PRO A 198 -17.93 -21.03 9.76
CA PRO A 198 -16.74 -21.76 9.31
C PRO A 198 -16.11 -21.09 8.10
N GLN A 199 -14.79 -21.21 7.97
CA GLN A 199 -13.99 -20.58 6.92
C GLN A 199 -14.55 -20.81 5.50
N ALA A 200 -14.94 -22.05 5.16
CA ALA A 200 -15.48 -22.38 3.84
C ALA A 200 -16.77 -21.61 3.54
N GLN A 201 -17.68 -21.51 4.52
CA GLN A 201 -18.92 -20.77 4.38
C GLN A 201 -18.70 -19.26 4.28
N ALA A 202 -17.70 -18.73 5.00
CA ALA A 202 -17.33 -17.32 4.92
C ALA A 202 -16.83 -16.95 3.50
N ILE A 203 -15.93 -17.77 2.93
CA ILE A 203 -15.42 -17.58 1.57
C ILE A 203 -16.57 -17.61 0.54
N ASP A 204 -17.45 -18.60 0.64
CA ASP A 204 -18.59 -18.76 -0.26
C ASP A 204 -19.57 -17.57 -0.15
N ARG A 205 -19.90 -17.11 1.08
CA ARG A 205 -20.73 -15.92 1.27
C ARG A 205 -20.09 -14.65 0.70
N LEU A 206 -18.82 -14.41 0.96
CA LEU A 206 -18.10 -13.25 0.43
C LEU A 206 -18.16 -13.20 -1.10
N ASN A 207 -17.94 -14.34 -1.75
CA ASN A 207 -18.00 -14.42 -3.21
C ASN A 207 -19.41 -14.20 -3.76
N ARG A 208 -20.44 -14.73 -3.09
CA ARG A 208 -21.84 -14.48 -3.47
C ARG A 208 -22.22 -13.00 -3.28
N TRP A 209 -21.83 -12.38 -2.17
CA TRP A 209 -22.10 -10.96 -1.92
C TRP A 209 -21.33 -10.05 -2.87
N GLY A 210 -20.09 -10.42 -3.26
CA GLY A 210 -19.31 -9.69 -4.25
C GLY A 210 -19.97 -9.61 -5.64
N GLY A 211 -20.90 -10.53 -5.96
CA GLY A 211 -21.70 -10.51 -7.18
C GLY A 211 -23.03 -9.74 -7.05
N GLN A 212 -23.31 -9.13 -5.91
CA GLN A 212 -24.56 -8.40 -5.63
C GLN A 212 -24.28 -6.90 -5.49
N PRO A 213 -25.28 -6.04 -5.69
CA PRO A 213 -25.15 -4.59 -5.53
C PRO A 213 -25.15 -4.16 -4.06
N LEU A 214 -24.26 -4.73 -3.26
CA LEU A 214 -24.08 -4.42 -1.85
C LEU A 214 -22.97 -3.41 -1.66
N PRO A 215 -23.10 -2.45 -0.74
CA PRO A 215 -22.11 -1.40 -0.49
C PRO A 215 -20.93 -1.93 0.35
N LEU A 216 -20.27 -3.00 -0.11
CA LEU A 216 -19.16 -3.65 0.56
C LEU A 216 -17.92 -2.74 0.55
N MET A 217 -17.25 -2.61 1.69
CA MET A 217 -16.02 -1.82 1.82
C MET A 217 -14.82 -2.60 2.35
N GLY A 218 -15.04 -3.70 3.03
CA GLY A 218 -13.99 -4.53 3.56
C GLY A 218 -14.55 -5.81 4.18
N SER A 219 -13.71 -6.82 4.26
CA SER A 219 -14.07 -8.09 4.90
C SER A 219 -12.85 -8.74 5.51
N VAL A 220 -13.05 -9.40 6.64
CA VAL A 220 -12.04 -10.25 7.27
C VAL A 220 -12.71 -11.44 7.94
N TRP A 221 -12.10 -12.60 7.77
CA TRP A 221 -12.46 -13.80 8.52
C TRP A 221 -11.27 -14.25 9.35
N HIS A 222 -11.52 -14.50 10.62
CA HIS A 222 -10.53 -15.03 11.55
C HIS A 222 -11.24 -15.82 12.66
N ASN A 223 -10.72 -17.00 13.00
CA ASN A 223 -11.17 -17.82 14.13
C ASN A 223 -12.70 -17.98 14.23
N GLY A 224 -13.36 -18.37 13.12
CA GLY A 224 -14.80 -18.61 13.08
C GLY A 224 -15.67 -17.37 12.93
N ALA A 225 -15.11 -16.17 12.99
CA ALA A 225 -15.84 -14.90 12.86
C ALA A 225 -15.54 -14.22 11.52
N LEU A 226 -16.60 -13.91 10.76
CA LEU A 226 -16.55 -13.08 9.57
C LEU A 226 -17.06 -11.68 9.91
N SER A 227 -16.23 -10.67 9.77
CA SER A 227 -16.62 -9.26 9.84
C SER A 227 -16.65 -8.64 8.45
N VAL A 228 -17.73 -7.92 8.14
CA VAL A 228 -17.94 -7.24 6.85
C VAL A 228 -18.27 -5.78 7.11
N ARG A 229 -17.48 -4.88 6.50
CA ARG A 229 -17.72 -3.43 6.53
C ARG A 229 -18.52 -3.00 5.32
N LEU A 230 -19.61 -2.29 5.57
CA LEU A 230 -20.44 -1.64 4.58
C LEU A 230 -20.28 -0.12 4.69
N GLY A 231 -20.34 0.60 3.58
CA GLY A 231 -20.29 2.05 3.61
C GLY A 231 -20.86 2.69 2.36
N GLY A 232 -21.50 3.84 2.54
CA GLY A 232 -22.13 4.60 1.47
C GLY A 232 -23.36 5.37 1.95
N ALA A 233 -24.40 5.42 1.12
CA ALA A 233 -25.69 6.04 1.50
C ALA A 233 -26.39 5.23 2.59
N ALA A 234 -26.97 5.91 3.59
CA ALA A 234 -27.63 5.25 4.71
C ALA A 234 -28.71 4.23 4.27
N ALA A 235 -29.56 4.61 3.32
CA ALA A 235 -30.59 3.72 2.78
C ALA A 235 -30.03 2.43 2.14
N ALA A 236 -28.86 2.53 1.47
CA ALA A 236 -28.20 1.36 0.89
C ALA A 236 -27.63 0.42 1.98
N ILE A 237 -27.11 0.99 3.06
CA ILE A 237 -26.64 0.24 4.22
C ILE A 237 -27.81 -0.48 4.91
N ASP A 238 -28.94 0.20 5.15
CA ASP A 238 -30.11 -0.40 5.80
C ASP A 238 -30.70 -1.56 4.98
N ALA A 239 -30.79 -1.40 3.66
CA ALA A 239 -31.19 -2.46 2.75
C ALA A 239 -30.23 -3.65 2.78
N ALA A 240 -28.93 -3.38 2.78
CA ALA A 240 -27.90 -4.41 2.85
C ALA A 240 -27.95 -5.17 4.19
N ARG A 241 -28.11 -4.46 5.31
CA ARG A 241 -28.29 -5.08 6.65
C ARG A 241 -29.48 -6.03 6.67
N THR A 242 -30.60 -5.61 6.11
CA THR A 242 -31.82 -6.45 6.02
C THR A 242 -31.55 -7.71 5.18
N THR A 243 -30.83 -7.57 4.06
CA THR A 243 -30.57 -8.68 3.14
C THR A 243 -29.53 -9.64 3.68
N MET A 244 -28.45 -9.13 4.29
CA MET A 244 -27.32 -9.93 4.75
C MET A 244 -27.57 -10.55 6.12
N GLY A 245 -28.33 -9.89 6.99
CA GLY A 245 -28.45 -10.23 8.41
C GLY A 245 -27.12 -9.99 9.14
N GLY A 246 -26.87 -10.79 10.17
CA GLY A 246 -25.67 -10.68 11.00
C GLY A 246 -25.84 -9.74 12.19
N GLU A 247 -24.90 -9.79 13.11
CA GLU A 247 -24.84 -8.94 14.28
C GLU A 247 -24.21 -7.58 13.94
N HIS A 248 -24.85 -6.50 14.38
CA HIS A 248 -24.28 -5.15 14.26
C HIS A 248 -23.18 -4.96 15.31
N VAL A 249 -21.98 -4.57 14.87
CA VAL A 249 -20.87 -4.22 15.75
C VAL A 249 -20.97 -2.72 16.08
N ASP A 250 -20.74 -2.37 17.35
CA ASP A 250 -20.70 -0.98 17.78
C ASP A 250 -19.73 -0.15 16.95
N THR A 251 -20.06 1.10 16.68
CA THR A 251 -19.31 1.96 15.77
C THR A 251 -17.86 2.20 16.24
N ILE A 252 -17.65 2.37 17.56
CA ILE A 252 -16.31 2.61 18.13
C ILE A 252 -15.49 1.33 18.09
N GLU A 253 -16.12 0.20 18.46
CA GLU A 253 -15.49 -1.13 18.36
C GLU A 253 -15.10 -1.43 16.92
N ALA A 254 -16.01 -1.21 15.96
CA ALA A 254 -15.76 -1.43 14.54
C ALA A 254 -14.61 -0.58 14.02
N HIS A 255 -14.57 0.72 14.35
CA HIS A 255 -13.48 1.62 13.93
C HIS A 255 -12.13 1.11 14.45
N THR A 256 -12.04 0.81 15.73
CA THR A 256 -10.84 0.27 16.36
C THR A 256 -10.41 -1.04 15.70
N PHE A 257 -11.37 -1.95 15.48
CA PHE A 257 -11.12 -3.24 14.83
C PHE A 257 -10.48 -3.08 13.44
N TRP A 258 -11.05 -2.25 12.54
CA TRP A 258 -10.49 -2.03 11.20
C TRP A 258 -9.15 -1.33 11.23
N GLN A 259 -8.92 -0.45 12.20
CA GLN A 259 -7.63 0.19 12.41
C GLN A 259 -6.56 -0.84 12.84
N THR A 260 -6.89 -1.77 13.75
CA THR A 260 -5.94 -2.82 14.16
C THR A 260 -5.57 -3.74 13.00
N LEU A 261 -6.49 -4.02 12.09
CA LEU A 261 -6.21 -4.79 10.87
C LEU A 261 -5.29 -4.01 9.92
N ARG A 262 -5.59 -2.74 9.66
CA ARG A 262 -4.76 -1.87 8.82
C ARG A 262 -3.33 -1.78 9.33
N GLU A 263 -3.16 -1.57 10.62
CA GLU A 263 -1.85 -1.41 11.27
C GLU A 263 -1.21 -2.75 11.69
N GLN A 264 -1.90 -3.87 11.46
CA GLN A 264 -1.47 -5.22 11.87
C GLN A 264 -1.12 -5.32 13.36
N THR A 265 -1.93 -4.69 14.19
CA THR A 265 -1.92 -4.78 15.66
C THR A 265 -3.07 -5.66 16.18
N HIS A 266 -3.90 -6.22 15.30
CA HIS A 266 -4.90 -7.24 15.67
C HIS A 266 -4.21 -8.45 16.32
N PRO A 267 -4.84 -9.12 17.32
CA PRO A 267 -4.24 -10.24 18.05
C PRO A 267 -3.63 -11.35 17.18
N PHE A 268 -4.21 -11.62 16.01
CA PHE A 268 -3.63 -12.55 15.03
C PHE A 268 -2.17 -12.22 14.69
N PHE A 269 -1.78 -10.96 14.62
CA PHE A 269 -0.42 -10.56 14.25
C PHE A 269 0.55 -10.51 15.45
N ALA A 270 0.09 -10.81 16.68
CA ALA A 270 0.94 -10.74 17.88
C ALA A 270 2.20 -11.62 17.81
N PRO A 271 2.17 -12.86 17.24
CA PRO A 271 3.38 -13.66 17.07
C PRO A 271 4.36 -13.09 16.03
N ALA A 272 3.90 -12.22 15.15
CA ALA A 272 4.71 -11.59 14.09
C ALA A 272 4.58 -10.05 14.14
N PRO A 273 5.06 -9.39 15.21
CA PRO A 273 4.84 -7.96 15.44
C PRO A 273 5.53 -7.09 14.38
N VAL A 274 5.08 -5.85 14.23
CA VAL A 274 5.68 -4.87 13.29
C VAL A 274 7.12 -4.52 13.70
N THR A 275 7.39 -4.49 15.01
CA THR A 275 8.71 -4.19 15.58
C THR A 275 9.21 -5.36 16.42
N GLY A 276 10.53 -5.52 16.50
CA GLY A 276 11.15 -6.60 17.24
C GLY A 276 11.25 -7.92 16.45
N ASN A 277 11.50 -9.01 17.16
CA ASN A 277 11.58 -10.35 16.58
C ASN A 277 10.21 -11.02 16.61
N GLY A 278 9.95 -11.92 15.67
CA GLY A 278 8.70 -12.64 15.58
C GLY A 278 8.77 -13.85 14.66
N GLU A 279 7.65 -14.54 14.53
CA GLU A 279 7.49 -15.66 13.61
C GLU A 279 7.34 -15.19 12.17
N PRO A 280 7.70 -16.04 11.19
CA PRO A 280 7.53 -15.71 9.78
C PRO A 280 6.06 -15.47 9.42
N LEU A 281 5.75 -14.26 8.97
CA LEU A 281 4.43 -13.88 8.47
C LEU A 281 4.44 -13.93 6.94
N TRP A 282 3.60 -14.75 6.38
CA TRP A 282 3.40 -14.88 4.94
C TRP A 282 2.11 -14.21 4.49
N ARG A 283 2.18 -13.52 3.37
CA ARG A 283 1.02 -13.02 2.64
C ARG A 283 0.84 -13.83 1.36
N LEU A 284 -0.24 -14.57 1.28
CA LEU A 284 -0.63 -15.30 0.08
C LEU A 284 -1.65 -14.46 -0.69
N SER A 285 -1.42 -14.32 -2.00
CA SER A 285 -2.37 -13.72 -2.94
C SER A 285 -2.91 -14.84 -3.81
N VAL A 286 -4.18 -15.13 -3.70
CA VAL A 286 -4.85 -16.26 -4.37
C VAL A 286 -6.18 -15.80 -4.99
N PRO A 287 -6.79 -16.57 -5.91
CA PRO A 287 -8.15 -16.29 -6.35
C PRO A 287 -9.12 -16.22 -5.16
N PRO A 288 -10.10 -15.29 -5.14
CA PRO A 288 -11.00 -15.13 -3.99
C PRO A 288 -11.83 -16.37 -3.68
N THR A 289 -12.07 -17.23 -4.68
CA THR A 289 -12.79 -18.49 -4.55
C THR A 289 -11.94 -19.65 -4.02
N THR A 290 -10.65 -19.43 -3.76
CA THR A 290 -9.75 -20.48 -3.24
C THR A 290 -10.32 -21.07 -1.94
N PRO A 291 -10.46 -22.42 -1.85
CA PRO A 291 -10.97 -23.07 -0.65
C PRO A 291 -10.07 -22.86 0.57
N PRO A 292 -10.51 -23.25 1.77
CA PRO A 292 -9.70 -23.22 2.97
C PRO A 292 -8.34 -23.90 2.79
N LEU A 293 -7.29 -23.34 3.38
CA LEU A 293 -6.01 -24.02 3.49
C LEU A 293 -6.11 -25.16 4.50
N VAL A 294 -5.74 -26.37 4.10
CA VAL A 294 -5.96 -27.62 4.85
C VAL A 294 -4.73 -27.97 5.71
N HIS A 295 -4.11 -27.00 6.38
CA HIS A 295 -2.84 -27.29 7.08
C HIS A 295 -2.90 -27.08 8.58
N GLY A 296 -4.09 -26.91 9.18
CA GLY A 296 -4.25 -26.85 10.64
C GLY A 296 -3.72 -25.56 11.30
N ASP A 297 -3.01 -24.74 10.58
CA ASP A 297 -2.43 -23.49 11.06
C ASP A 297 -3.46 -22.37 11.04
N GLU A 298 -3.32 -21.40 11.94
CA GLU A 298 -4.22 -20.26 12.02
C GLU A 298 -4.02 -19.31 10.84
N HIS A 299 -5.13 -18.89 10.22
CA HIS A 299 -5.14 -17.97 9.09
C HIS A 299 -6.07 -16.79 9.35
N LEU A 300 -5.67 -15.62 8.82
CA LEU A 300 -6.57 -14.49 8.70
C LEU A 300 -6.81 -14.23 7.21
N ILE A 301 -8.08 -14.13 6.83
CA ILE A 301 -8.51 -13.97 5.44
C ILE A 301 -9.06 -12.58 5.23
N GLU A 302 -8.49 -11.85 4.30
CA GLU A 302 -8.94 -10.52 3.89
C GLU A 302 -9.28 -10.49 2.38
N TRP A 303 -9.68 -9.31 1.91
CA TRP A 303 -9.90 -8.98 0.50
C TRP A 303 -10.86 -9.96 -0.18
N ALA A 304 -12.00 -10.21 0.47
CA ALA A 304 -13.04 -11.12 -0.02
C ALA A 304 -12.53 -12.54 -0.34
N GLY A 305 -11.50 -13.00 0.36
CA GLY A 305 -10.90 -14.31 0.16
C GLY A 305 -9.58 -14.30 -0.60
N ALA A 306 -9.21 -13.19 -1.26
CA ALA A 306 -8.04 -13.13 -2.13
C ALA A 306 -6.71 -12.97 -1.38
N GLN A 307 -6.72 -12.42 -0.17
CA GLN A 307 -5.54 -12.28 0.67
C GLN A 307 -5.63 -13.21 1.86
N ARG A 308 -4.58 -14.00 2.08
CA ARG A 308 -4.45 -14.90 3.24
C ARG A 308 -3.18 -14.52 4.00
N TRP A 309 -3.34 -14.25 5.28
CA TRP A 309 -2.24 -14.09 6.20
C TRP A 309 -2.00 -15.44 6.90
N TRP A 310 -0.75 -15.84 6.95
CA TRP A 310 -0.35 -17.13 7.50
C TRP A 310 0.94 -16.96 8.30
N ILE A 311 0.87 -17.25 9.59
CA ILE A 311 2.05 -17.31 10.45
C ILE A 311 2.48 -18.76 10.51
N THR A 312 3.66 -19.07 9.96
CA THR A 312 4.15 -20.45 9.87
C THR A 312 5.67 -20.49 9.75
N PRO A 313 6.34 -21.45 10.42
CA PRO A 313 7.78 -21.67 10.26
C PRO A 313 8.15 -22.45 8.99
N ARG A 314 7.19 -22.81 8.13
CA ARG A 314 7.45 -23.57 6.90
C ARG A 314 8.43 -22.84 6.01
N SER A 315 9.19 -23.63 5.22
CA SER A 315 10.15 -23.08 4.28
C SER A 315 9.48 -22.26 3.17
N ALA A 316 10.23 -21.32 2.60
CA ALA A 316 9.75 -20.50 1.47
C ALA A 316 9.33 -21.37 0.26
N ALA A 317 10.00 -22.49 0.03
CA ALA A 317 9.68 -23.42 -1.03
C ALA A 317 8.30 -24.06 -0.84
N GLU A 318 8.02 -24.54 0.37
CA GLU A 318 6.71 -25.15 0.72
C GLU A 318 5.57 -24.15 0.61
N VAL A 319 5.72 -22.96 1.23
CA VAL A 319 4.66 -21.92 1.21
C VAL A 319 4.36 -21.46 -0.22
N ARG A 320 5.40 -21.26 -1.04
CA ARG A 320 5.23 -20.89 -2.46
C ARG A 320 4.61 -22.01 -3.30
N ALA A 321 4.98 -23.28 -3.05
CA ALA A 321 4.36 -24.41 -3.73
C ALA A 321 2.86 -24.51 -3.41
N ILE A 322 2.48 -24.31 -2.15
CA ILE A 322 1.07 -24.27 -1.72
C ILE A 322 0.34 -23.12 -2.42
N ALA A 323 0.89 -21.91 -2.42
CA ALA A 323 0.27 -20.76 -3.08
C ALA A 323 0.13 -20.98 -4.60
N ALA A 324 1.16 -21.55 -5.25
CA ALA A 324 1.15 -21.85 -6.69
C ALA A 324 0.11 -22.90 -7.04
N ALA A 325 -0.04 -23.96 -6.23
CA ALA A 325 -1.08 -24.99 -6.43
C ALA A 325 -2.51 -24.41 -6.39
N MET A 326 -2.68 -23.26 -5.72
CA MET A 326 -3.95 -22.51 -5.66
C MET A 326 -4.06 -21.42 -6.74
N GLY A 327 -3.14 -21.39 -7.71
CA GLY A 327 -3.11 -20.36 -8.77
C GLY A 327 -2.66 -18.97 -8.29
N GLY A 328 -1.95 -18.91 -7.16
CA GLY A 328 -1.51 -17.68 -6.54
C GLY A 328 0.01 -17.58 -6.33
N HIS A 329 0.40 -16.67 -5.48
CA HIS A 329 1.80 -16.45 -5.07
C HIS A 329 1.90 -16.06 -3.60
N ALA A 330 3.10 -16.21 -3.01
CA ALA A 330 3.36 -15.89 -1.63
C ALA A 330 4.50 -14.89 -1.47
N THR A 331 4.38 -14.03 -0.48
CA THR A 331 5.40 -13.06 -0.07
C THR A 331 5.75 -13.34 1.39
N LEU A 332 7.03 -13.50 1.71
CA LEU A 332 7.50 -13.44 3.09
C LEU A 332 7.36 -11.98 3.56
N PHE A 333 6.23 -11.70 4.19
CA PHE A 333 5.85 -10.31 4.46
C PHE A 333 6.69 -9.71 5.58
N ARG A 334 6.94 -10.47 6.65
CA ARG A 334 7.69 -10.00 7.81
C ARG A 334 8.37 -11.17 8.52
N HIS A 335 9.54 -10.91 9.12
CA HIS A 335 10.38 -11.91 9.81
C HIS A 335 10.84 -13.06 8.90
N GLY A 336 11.42 -14.11 9.48
CA GLY A 336 11.89 -15.28 8.75
C GLY A 336 13.16 -15.06 7.93
N ASP A 337 13.60 -16.14 7.28
CA ASP A 337 14.81 -16.15 6.46
C ASP A 337 14.55 -15.59 5.06
N LYS A 338 15.21 -14.49 4.73
CA LYS A 338 15.14 -13.83 3.42
C LYS A 338 16.12 -14.38 2.39
N SER A 339 16.93 -15.37 2.71
CA SER A 339 17.94 -15.93 1.80
C SER A 339 17.32 -16.52 0.53
N ALA A 340 16.15 -17.15 0.66
CA ALA A 340 15.36 -17.69 -0.46
C ALA A 340 14.57 -16.61 -1.25
N GLY A 341 14.81 -15.33 -0.95
CA GLY A 341 14.04 -14.21 -1.50
C GLY A 341 12.75 -13.95 -0.73
N VAL A 342 12.30 -12.70 -0.76
CA VAL A 342 11.06 -12.26 -0.10
C VAL A 342 9.83 -12.52 -0.98
N PHE A 343 9.92 -12.17 -2.26
CA PHE A 343 8.84 -12.33 -3.23
C PHE A 343 8.95 -13.66 -3.98
N THR A 344 7.83 -14.17 -4.45
CA THR A 344 7.83 -15.30 -5.39
C THR A 344 8.63 -14.92 -6.64
N PRO A 345 9.57 -15.75 -7.11
CA PRO A 345 10.35 -15.48 -8.30
C PRO A 345 9.46 -15.19 -9.52
N GLN A 346 9.83 -14.20 -10.29
CA GLN A 346 9.10 -13.86 -11.51
C GLN A 346 9.42 -14.83 -12.65
N PRO A 347 8.46 -15.11 -13.56
CA PRO A 347 8.75 -15.74 -14.83
C PRO A 347 9.83 -14.98 -15.60
N ALA A 348 10.70 -15.70 -16.34
CA ALA A 348 11.86 -15.13 -17.02
C ALA A 348 11.54 -13.92 -17.91
N ALA A 349 10.40 -13.94 -18.60
CA ALA A 349 9.96 -12.83 -19.44
C ALA A 349 9.67 -11.55 -18.64
N LEU A 350 8.96 -11.65 -17.52
CA LEU A 350 8.69 -10.51 -16.64
C LEU A 350 9.95 -9.99 -15.97
N HIS A 351 10.83 -10.88 -15.54
CA HIS A 351 12.14 -10.51 -14.98
C HIS A 351 12.98 -9.73 -15.99
N ALA A 352 13.01 -10.15 -17.27
CA ALA A 352 13.72 -9.45 -18.34
C ALA A 352 13.14 -8.05 -18.61
N ILE A 353 11.81 -7.89 -18.55
CA ILE A 353 11.16 -6.57 -18.67
C ILE A 353 11.53 -5.68 -17.47
N GLY A 354 11.46 -6.22 -16.26
CA GLY A 354 11.84 -5.49 -15.04
C GLY A 354 13.28 -4.99 -15.08
N LYS A 355 14.22 -5.84 -15.54
CA LYS A 355 15.64 -5.47 -15.71
C LYS A 355 15.82 -4.32 -16.72
N ARG A 356 15.12 -4.38 -17.86
CA ARG A 356 15.21 -3.30 -18.87
C ARG A 356 14.63 -1.99 -18.33
N LEU A 357 13.54 -2.06 -17.59
CA LEU A 357 12.95 -0.89 -16.94
C LEU A 357 13.92 -0.28 -15.93
N GLN A 358 14.50 -1.10 -15.05
CA GLN A 358 15.49 -0.66 -14.09
C GLN A 358 16.71 -0.02 -14.79
N GLN A 359 17.22 -0.64 -15.86
CA GLN A 359 18.32 -0.10 -16.64
C GLN A 359 18.01 1.25 -17.27
N ALA A 360 16.76 1.50 -17.67
CA ALA A 360 16.35 2.78 -18.25
C ALA A 360 16.31 3.90 -17.21
N PHE A 361 15.91 3.60 -15.98
CA PHE A 361 15.78 4.57 -14.88
C PHE A 361 17.09 4.74 -14.09
N ASP A 362 17.82 3.64 -13.88
CA ASP A 362 19.01 3.56 -13.04
C ASP A 362 20.10 2.69 -13.71
N PRO A 363 20.79 3.23 -14.73
CA PRO A 363 21.83 2.49 -15.44
C PRO A 363 22.95 1.99 -14.53
N SER A 364 23.29 2.76 -13.50
CA SER A 364 24.36 2.45 -12.54
C SER A 364 23.91 1.55 -11.41
N ARG A 365 22.58 1.25 -11.32
CA ARG A 365 21.99 0.37 -10.32
C ARG A 365 22.34 0.79 -8.89
N ILE A 366 22.22 2.09 -8.61
CA ILE A 366 22.51 2.66 -7.30
C ILE A 366 21.31 2.64 -6.35
N PHE A 367 20.06 2.63 -6.86
CA PHE A 367 18.88 2.78 -6.02
C PHE A 367 18.39 1.45 -5.42
N ASN A 368 18.27 1.39 -4.10
CA ASN A 368 17.69 0.28 -3.34
C ASN A 368 18.03 -1.09 -3.94
N ARG A 369 19.32 -1.29 -4.22
CA ARG A 369 19.86 -2.46 -4.92
C ARG A 369 19.34 -3.74 -4.27
N HIS A 370 18.87 -4.67 -5.11
CA HIS A 370 18.34 -5.97 -4.69
C HIS A 370 17.07 -5.96 -3.81
N ARG A 371 16.46 -4.80 -3.56
CA ARG A 371 15.31 -4.67 -2.66
C ARG A 371 14.10 -5.51 -3.08
N LEU A 372 13.82 -5.64 -4.37
CA LEU A 372 12.75 -6.48 -4.92
C LEU A 372 13.23 -7.90 -5.22
N TYR A 373 14.26 -8.04 -6.06
CA TYR A 373 14.79 -9.32 -6.52
C TYR A 373 16.32 -9.26 -6.51
N ARG A 374 16.93 -10.38 -6.14
CA ARG A 374 18.38 -10.56 -6.18
C ARG A 374 18.88 -10.94 -7.57
#